data_8ef744565eec2753eae69ab547e78ed2
#
_entry.id   8ef744565eec2753eae69ab547e78ed2
#
_cell.length_a   1.000
_cell.length_b   1.000
_cell.length_c   1.000
_cell.angle_alpha   90.00
_cell.angle_beta   90.00
_cell.angle_gamma   90.00
#
_symmetry.space_group_name_H-M   'P 1'
#
loop_
_entity.id
_entity.type
_entity.pdbx_description
1 polymer ?
#
loop_
_entity_poly.entity_id
_entity_poly.type
_entity_poly.pdbx_seq_one_letter_code
_entity_poly.pdbx_strand_id
1 'polypeptide(L)'
;MATDTKEIKRVYNIPLRKEWLKAPMYRRSKKAITAVREFLTRHMKSENIKLGKELNFKIWERGIKKPPHHILVNVTKTTAGVVEAELAGFDYHSKPVEPKTKNTKKETKNDVKKTETAKEKLEEKLEKAKPAVKKGKKTLKKDLDAQKE
;
A
#
# COMPACT_ATOMS: atom_id res chain seq x y z
N MET A 1 -1.68 34.85 -25.51
CA MET A 1 -0.29 34.41 -25.73
C MET A 1 -0.07 33.12 -24.93
N ALA A 2 0.04 32.00 -25.61
CA ALA A 2 0.33 30.72 -24.97
C ALA A 2 1.80 30.73 -24.50
N THR A 3 2.03 30.77 -23.21
CA THR A 3 3.37 30.59 -22.65
C THR A 3 3.70 29.11 -22.77
N ASP A 4 4.51 28.75 -23.75
CA ASP A 4 5.15 27.44 -23.85
C ASP A 4 6.01 27.20 -22.61
N THR A 5 5.38 26.73 -21.55
CA THR A 5 6.05 26.40 -20.32
C THR A 5 6.73 25.04 -20.52
N LYS A 6 7.97 25.08 -21.00
CA LYS A 6 8.80 23.88 -21.25
C LYS A 6 8.95 23.06 -19.95
N GLU A 7 8.75 21.78 -20.07
CA GLU A 7 9.12 20.85 -18.98
C GLU A 7 10.62 20.98 -18.67
N ILE A 8 10.95 21.18 -17.40
CA ILE A 8 12.34 21.32 -16.96
C ILE A 8 12.77 20.00 -16.34
N LYS A 9 13.67 19.30 -17.02
CA LYS A 9 14.32 18.06 -16.49
C LYS A 9 15.71 18.37 -15.98
N ARG A 10 16.00 17.97 -14.74
CA ARG A 10 17.32 18.19 -14.12
C ARG A 10 17.70 16.99 -13.24
N VAL A 11 18.98 16.76 -13.09
CA VAL A 11 19.54 15.75 -12.20
C VAL A 11 20.26 16.46 -11.06
N TYR A 12 19.96 16.08 -9.82
CA TYR A 12 20.58 16.65 -8.64
C TYR A 12 21.22 15.57 -7.77
N ASN A 13 22.41 15.86 -7.25
CA ASN A 13 23.00 15.08 -6.17
C ASN A 13 22.74 15.80 -4.85
N ILE A 14 21.82 15.28 -4.05
CA ILE A 14 21.34 15.94 -2.84
C ILE A 14 22.09 15.42 -1.62
N PRO A 15 22.85 16.28 -0.91
CA PRO A 15 23.54 15.89 0.33
C PRO A 15 22.55 15.86 1.49
N LEU A 16 22.32 14.70 2.08
CA LEU A 16 21.34 14.50 3.16
C LEU A 16 21.97 14.49 4.55
N ARG A 17 23.28 14.15 4.65
CA ARG A 17 23.95 13.89 5.92
C ARG A 17 23.86 15.06 6.91
N LYS A 18 24.14 16.28 6.44
CA LYS A 18 24.10 17.47 7.30
C LYS A 18 22.71 17.71 7.91
N GLU A 19 21.67 17.40 7.16
CA GLU A 19 20.30 17.67 7.59
C GLU A 19 19.75 16.59 8.53
N TRP A 20 19.94 15.31 8.23
CA TRP A 20 19.41 14.28 9.10
C TRP A 20 20.22 14.09 10.39
N LEU A 21 21.50 14.52 10.45
CA LEU A 21 22.27 14.54 11.70
C LEU A 21 21.73 15.51 12.75
N LYS A 22 21.00 16.56 12.33
CA LYS A 22 20.34 17.49 13.23
C LYS A 22 19.17 16.84 14.00
N ALA A 23 18.66 15.71 13.50
CA ALA A 23 17.53 15.02 14.09
C ALA A 23 17.98 13.82 14.95
N PRO A 24 17.21 13.48 16.02
CA PRO A 24 17.47 12.29 16.83
C PRO A 24 17.34 11.02 15.98
N MET A 25 17.98 9.92 16.41
CA MET A 25 18.11 8.69 15.58
C MET A 25 16.79 8.13 15.07
N TYR A 26 15.74 8.19 15.85
CA TYR A 26 14.41 7.67 15.51
C TYR A 26 13.64 8.54 14.50
N ARG A 27 14.15 9.74 14.14
CA ARG A 27 13.53 10.63 13.14
C ARG A 27 14.39 10.88 11.91
N ARG A 28 15.57 10.25 11.79
CA ARG A 28 16.56 10.57 10.75
C ARG A 28 16.03 10.36 9.34
N SER A 29 15.40 9.22 9.02
CA SER A 29 14.86 9.00 7.67
C SER A 29 13.70 9.94 7.34
N LYS A 30 12.84 10.27 8.31
CA LYS A 30 11.81 11.28 8.11
C LYS A 30 12.41 12.66 7.80
N LYS A 31 13.45 13.08 8.55
CA LYS A 31 14.15 14.34 8.27
C LYS A 31 14.87 14.32 6.93
N ALA A 32 15.41 13.18 6.49
CA ALA A 32 16.00 13.06 5.17
C ALA A 32 14.99 13.31 4.05
N ILE A 33 13.76 12.78 4.15
CA ILE A 33 12.67 13.08 3.19
C ILE A 33 12.32 14.56 3.19
N THR A 34 12.20 15.17 4.39
CA THR A 34 11.96 16.61 4.51
C THR A 34 13.08 17.42 3.86
N ALA A 35 14.34 17.03 4.06
CA ALA A 35 15.50 17.69 3.45
C ALA A 35 15.49 17.60 1.92
N VAL A 36 15.07 16.47 1.34
CA VAL A 36 14.88 16.36 -0.12
C VAL A 36 13.83 17.37 -0.59
N ARG A 37 12.69 17.46 0.09
CA ARG A 37 11.65 18.43 -0.28
C ARG A 37 12.14 19.87 -0.15
N GLU A 38 12.74 20.24 0.96
CA GLU A 38 13.30 21.57 1.19
C GLU A 38 14.35 21.95 0.13
N PHE A 39 15.20 20.99 -0.27
CA PHE A 39 16.18 21.18 -1.34
C PHE A 39 15.50 21.47 -2.67
N LEU A 40 14.52 20.64 -3.05
CA LEU A 40 13.81 20.78 -4.32
C LEU A 40 12.95 22.05 -4.37
N THR A 41 12.31 22.45 -3.27
CA THR A 41 11.59 23.74 -3.18
C THR A 41 12.50 24.91 -3.52
N ARG A 42 13.70 24.93 -2.96
CA ARG A 42 14.67 26.02 -3.23
C ARG A 42 15.18 26.03 -4.67
N HIS A 43 15.47 24.84 -5.25
CA HIS A 43 16.10 24.75 -6.57
C HIS A 43 15.11 24.80 -7.73
N MET A 44 13.91 24.25 -7.55
CA MET A 44 12.85 24.25 -8.58
C MET A 44 11.84 25.37 -8.40
N LYS A 45 11.92 26.14 -7.30
CA LYS A 45 11.00 27.24 -6.98
C LYS A 45 9.52 26.78 -7.11
N SER A 46 9.16 25.71 -6.42
CA SER A 46 7.83 25.13 -6.39
C SER A 46 7.59 24.41 -5.06
N GLU A 47 6.41 24.58 -4.48
CA GLU A 47 6.01 23.92 -3.23
C GLU A 47 5.41 22.53 -3.46
N ASN A 48 4.80 22.34 -4.66
CA ASN A 48 4.17 21.07 -5.01
C ASN A 48 5.21 20.03 -5.45
N ILE A 49 5.75 19.29 -4.48
CA ILE A 49 6.77 18.27 -4.74
C ILE A 49 6.20 16.87 -4.47
N LYS A 50 6.20 16.05 -5.52
CA LYS A 50 5.87 14.63 -5.44
C LYS A 50 7.15 13.81 -5.48
N LEU A 51 7.34 12.94 -4.49
CA LEU A 51 8.46 12.03 -4.42
C LEU A 51 8.04 10.66 -4.94
N GLY A 52 8.87 10.07 -5.78
CA GLY A 52 8.62 8.78 -6.35
C GLY A 52 8.87 7.63 -5.36
N LYS A 53 8.44 6.45 -5.76
CA LYS A 53 8.44 5.26 -4.91
C LYS A 53 9.86 4.74 -4.68
N GLU A 54 10.65 4.65 -5.74
CA GLU A 54 12.03 4.12 -5.67
C GLU A 54 12.94 5.04 -4.87
N LEU A 55 12.76 6.37 -5.03
CA LEU A 55 13.44 7.35 -4.20
C LEU A 55 13.13 7.17 -2.71
N ASN A 56 11.86 6.97 -2.37
CA ASN A 56 11.46 6.71 -0.99
C ASN A 56 12.04 5.40 -0.47
N PHE A 57 12.02 4.32 -1.25
CA PHE A 57 12.65 3.05 -0.89
C PHE A 57 14.14 3.21 -0.60
N LYS A 58 14.86 3.93 -1.45
CA LYS A 58 16.30 4.17 -1.26
C LYS A 58 16.62 4.89 0.05
N ILE A 59 15.79 5.84 0.46
CA ILE A 59 15.97 6.57 1.71
C ILE A 59 15.75 5.64 2.93
N TRP A 60 14.82 4.68 2.83
CA TRP A 60 14.48 3.76 3.91
C TRP A 60 15.23 2.42 3.87
N GLU A 61 16.02 2.15 2.84
CA GLU A 61 16.72 0.88 2.62
C GLU A 61 17.49 0.39 3.86
N ARG A 62 18.17 1.29 4.56
CA ARG A 62 18.93 0.98 5.77
C ARG A 62 18.17 1.26 7.07
N GLY A 63 16.85 1.36 6.99
CA GLY A 63 15.97 1.64 8.12
C GLY A 63 16.00 3.07 8.61
N ILE A 64 15.24 3.34 9.67
CA ILE A 64 14.99 4.70 10.17
C ILE A 64 16.23 5.43 10.71
N LYS A 65 17.21 4.68 11.24
CA LYS A 65 18.38 5.25 11.96
C LYS A 65 19.51 5.68 11.03
N LYS A 66 19.65 5.07 9.84
CA LYS A 66 20.82 5.23 8.96
C LYS A 66 20.42 5.55 7.50
N PRO A 67 19.78 6.69 7.22
CA PRO A 67 19.51 7.08 5.84
C PRO A 67 20.82 7.30 5.05
N PRO A 68 20.77 7.28 3.70
CA PRO A 68 21.93 7.48 2.85
C PRO A 68 22.56 8.87 3.07
N HIS A 69 23.84 8.96 2.78
CA HIS A 69 24.64 10.18 2.92
C HIS A 69 24.25 11.24 1.87
N HIS A 70 24.05 10.82 0.64
CA HIS A 70 23.64 11.62 -0.51
C HIS A 70 22.75 10.74 -1.40
N ILE A 71 21.99 11.38 -2.27
CA ILE A 71 21.11 10.69 -3.22
C ILE A 71 21.08 11.43 -4.54
N LEU A 72 21.17 10.68 -5.64
CA LEU A 72 21.04 11.19 -7.00
C LEU A 72 19.56 11.10 -7.39
N VAL A 73 18.99 12.21 -7.86
CA VAL A 73 17.57 12.35 -8.14
C VAL A 73 17.36 12.97 -9.51
N ASN A 74 16.51 12.33 -10.32
CA ASN A 74 15.97 12.90 -11.54
C ASN A 74 14.73 13.72 -11.18
N VAL A 75 14.69 14.96 -11.62
CA VAL A 75 13.62 15.89 -11.27
C VAL A 75 13.00 16.47 -12.54
N THR A 76 11.70 16.35 -12.67
CA THR A 76 10.93 16.93 -13.77
C THR A 76 9.93 17.94 -13.20
N LYS A 77 9.99 19.19 -13.66
CA LYS A 77 8.98 20.19 -13.36
C LYS A 77 7.99 20.28 -14.50
N THR A 78 6.74 19.96 -14.22
CA THR A 78 5.64 20.04 -15.17
C THR A 78 5.20 21.50 -15.39
N THR A 79 4.55 21.79 -16.50
CA THR A 79 3.97 23.10 -16.83
C THR A 79 3.02 23.62 -15.75
N ALA A 80 2.32 22.73 -15.05
CA ALA A 80 1.44 23.04 -13.91
C ALA A 80 2.19 23.42 -12.62
N GLY A 81 3.52 23.54 -12.65
CA GLY A 81 4.32 23.85 -11.47
C GLY A 81 4.53 22.69 -10.49
N VAL A 82 4.07 21.49 -10.81
CA VAL A 82 4.31 20.29 -10.02
C VAL A 82 5.70 19.77 -10.32
N VAL A 83 6.46 19.46 -9.25
CA VAL A 83 7.79 18.88 -9.34
C VAL A 83 7.70 17.40 -9.00
N GLU A 84 8.07 16.57 -9.94
CA GLU A 84 8.16 15.12 -9.78
C GLU A 84 9.62 14.73 -9.64
N ALA A 85 9.95 14.01 -8.58
CA ALA A 85 11.31 13.62 -8.25
C ALA A 85 11.42 12.12 -8.06
N GLU A 86 12.30 11.45 -8.80
CA GLU A 86 12.54 10.03 -8.70
C GLU A 86 14.04 9.72 -8.61
N LEU A 87 14.39 8.53 -8.15
CA LEU A 87 15.78 8.06 -8.08
C LEU A 87 16.41 8.06 -9.49
N ALA A 88 17.65 8.47 -9.60
CA ALA A 88 18.37 8.43 -10.88
C ALA A 88 18.39 7.00 -11.45
N GLY A 89 18.01 6.87 -12.72
CA GLY A 89 17.86 5.59 -13.41
C GLY A 89 16.42 5.03 -13.38
N PHE A 90 15.51 5.69 -12.71
CA PHE A 90 14.10 5.33 -12.70
C PHE A 90 13.24 6.50 -13.17
N ASP A 91 12.17 6.19 -13.90
CA ASP A 91 11.20 7.18 -14.32
C ASP A 91 10.09 7.33 -13.29
N TYR A 92 9.62 8.54 -13.09
CA TYR A 92 8.51 8.80 -12.19
C TYR A 92 7.20 8.26 -12.77
N HIS A 93 6.70 7.18 -12.18
CA HIS A 93 5.38 6.64 -12.52
C HIS A 93 4.32 7.22 -11.58
N SER A 94 3.71 8.32 -11.98
CA SER A 94 2.42 8.69 -11.44
C SER A 94 1.39 7.69 -11.97
N LYS A 95 1.06 6.64 -11.19
CA LYS A 95 -0.18 5.91 -11.48
C LYS A 95 -1.29 6.95 -11.45
N PRO A 96 -2.08 7.09 -12.55
CA PRO A 96 -3.28 7.90 -12.45
C PRO A 96 -4.03 7.38 -11.22
N VAL A 97 -4.30 8.24 -10.27
CA VAL A 97 -5.21 7.93 -9.17
C VAL A 97 -6.57 7.89 -9.84
N GLU A 98 -6.93 6.73 -10.39
CA GLU A 98 -8.32 6.50 -10.76
C GLU A 98 -9.14 6.75 -9.49
N PRO A 99 -10.14 7.62 -9.55
CA PRO A 99 -10.97 7.88 -8.39
C PRO A 99 -11.62 6.54 -7.99
N LYS A 100 -11.19 6.00 -6.85
CA LYS A 100 -11.67 4.73 -6.29
C LYS A 100 -13.14 4.76 -5.86
N THR A 101 -14.01 5.50 -6.57
CA THR A 101 -15.40 5.70 -6.19
C THR A 101 -16.39 4.81 -6.94
N LYS A 102 -15.96 3.84 -7.77
CA LYS A 102 -16.91 2.98 -8.51
C LYS A 102 -16.77 1.46 -8.32
N ASN A 103 -15.77 0.94 -7.63
CA ASN A 103 -15.60 -0.53 -7.50
C ASN A 103 -15.96 -1.10 -6.13
N THR A 104 -16.12 -0.30 -5.08
CA THR A 104 -16.53 -0.80 -3.75
C THR A 104 -17.98 -1.31 -3.70
N LYS A 105 -18.85 -0.90 -4.65
CA LYS A 105 -20.22 -1.41 -4.73
C LYS A 105 -20.37 -2.71 -5.52
N LYS A 106 -19.38 -3.10 -6.35
CA LYS A 106 -19.46 -4.37 -7.10
C LYS A 106 -18.79 -5.53 -6.36
N GLU A 107 -17.72 -5.29 -5.62
CA GLU A 107 -17.06 -6.35 -4.84
C GLU A 107 -17.88 -6.78 -3.64
N THR A 108 -18.54 -5.84 -2.94
CA THR A 108 -19.44 -6.18 -1.82
C THR A 108 -20.71 -6.95 -2.25
N LYS A 109 -21.20 -6.76 -3.49
CA LYS A 109 -22.34 -7.55 -4.01
C LYS A 109 -21.94 -8.97 -4.42
N ASN A 110 -20.70 -9.18 -4.86
CA ASN A 110 -20.22 -10.52 -5.22
C ASN A 110 -19.86 -11.33 -3.98
N ASP A 111 -19.34 -10.71 -2.93
CA ASP A 111 -19.02 -11.40 -1.68
C ASP A 111 -20.28 -11.76 -0.88
N VAL A 112 -21.31 -10.91 -0.87
CA VAL A 112 -22.58 -11.21 -0.25
C VAL A 112 -23.29 -12.36 -0.98
N LYS A 113 -23.27 -12.37 -2.33
CA LYS A 113 -23.89 -13.45 -3.11
C LYS A 113 -23.16 -14.79 -2.96
N LYS A 114 -21.85 -14.76 -2.74
CA LYS A 114 -21.02 -15.96 -2.52
C LYS A 114 -21.17 -16.52 -1.11
N THR A 115 -21.47 -15.68 -0.12
CA THR A 115 -21.76 -16.09 1.27
C THR A 115 -23.17 -16.64 1.44
N GLU A 116 -24.15 -16.13 0.71
CA GLU A 116 -25.53 -16.66 0.74
C GLU A 116 -25.59 -18.05 0.12
N THR A 117 -24.99 -18.27 -1.04
CA THR A 117 -24.94 -19.60 -1.68
C THR A 117 -24.11 -20.62 -0.89
N ALA A 118 -23.12 -20.17 -0.10
CA ALA A 118 -22.35 -21.04 0.78
C ALA A 118 -23.16 -21.44 2.04
N LYS A 119 -23.97 -20.54 2.58
CA LYS A 119 -24.87 -20.83 3.71
C LYS A 119 -25.99 -21.80 3.32
N GLU A 120 -26.64 -21.61 2.19
CA GLU A 120 -27.67 -22.51 1.68
C GLU A 120 -27.15 -23.94 1.47
N LYS A 121 -25.95 -24.09 0.87
CA LYS A 121 -25.32 -25.40 0.70
C LYS A 121 -24.89 -26.05 2.01
N LEU A 122 -24.60 -25.26 3.05
CA LEU A 122 -24.24 -25.78 4.37
C LEU A 122 -25.50 -26.25 5.13
N GLU A 123 -26.61 -25.52 5.01
CA GLU A 123 -27.88 -25.89 5.63
C GLU A 123 -28.47 -27.16 4.99
N GLU A 124 -28.39 -27.28 3.65
CA GLU A 124 -28.83 -28.49 2.94
C GLU A 124 -28.04 -29.73 3.34
N LYS A 125 -26.70 -29.58 3.56
CA LYS A 125 -25.85 -30.68 4.06
C LYS A 125 -26.16 -31.04 5.53
N LEU A 126 -26.49 -30.07 6.38
CA LEU A 126 -26.87 -30.28 7.76
C LEU A 126 -28.25 -30.99 7.88
N GLU A 127 -29.17 -30.68 6.99
CA GLU A 127 -30.49 -31.30 6.99
C GLU A 127 -30.46 -32.75 6.49
N LYS A 128 -29.62 -33.05 5.50
CA LYS A 128 -29.36 -34.42 5.02
C LYS A 128 -28.57 -35.28 6.03
N ALA A 129 -27.82 -34.68 6.96
CA ALA A 129 -27.09 -35.41 8.01
C ALA A 129 -27.93 -35.74 9.26
N LYS A 130 -29.07 -35.07 9.48
CA LYS A 130 -29.94 -35.31 10.66
C LYS A 130 -30.52 -36.73 10.76
N PRO A 131 -30.89 -37.43 9.67
CA PRO A 131 -31.44 -38.80 9.81
C PRO A 131 -30.38 -39.85 10.19
N ALA A 132 -29.10 -39.65 9.86
CA ALA A 132 -28.06 -40.62 10.19
C ALA A 132 -27.69 -40.62 11.67
N VAL A 133 -27.71 -39.45 12.34
CA VAL A 133 -27.41 -39.29 13.77
C VAL A 133 -28.53 -39.88 14.64
N LYS A 134 -29.78 -39.82 14.21
CA LYS A 134 -30.90 -40.46 14.92
C LYS A 134 -30.84 -42.00 14.90
N LYS A 135 -30.35 -42.59 13.79
CA LYS A 135 -30.19 -44.06 13.70
C LYS A 135 -29.07 -44.55 14.61
N GLY A 136 -27.92 -43.84 14.67
CA GLY A 136 -26.79 -44.22 15.56
C GLY A 136 -27.11 -44.14 17.05
N LYS A 137 -27.93 -43.18 17.50
CA LYS A 137 -28.36 -43.11 18.91
C LYS A 137 -29.32 -44.21 19.30
N LYS A 138 -30.11 -44.77 18.37
CA LYS A 138 -31.08 -45.83 18.62
C LYS A 138 -30.43 -47.21 18.74
N THR A 139 -29.34 -47.45 18.03
CA THR A 139 -28.56 -48.67 18.12
C THR A 139 -27.74 -48.71 19.41
N LEU A 140 -27.05 -47.61 19.78
CA LEU A 140 -26.29 -47.50 21.04
C LEU A 140 -27.15 -47.69 22.30
N LYS A 141 -28.43 -47.26 22.27
CA LYS A 141 -29.34 -47.45 23.40
C LYS A 141 -29.79 -48.89 23.52
N LYS A 142 -29.92 -49.64 22.42
CA LYS A 142 -30.33 -51.05 22.42
C LYS A 142 -29.22 -51.96 22.93
N ASP A 143 -27.95 -51.60 22.61
CA ASP A 143 -26.79 -52.40 23.09
C ASP A 143 -26.50 -52.16 24.56
N LEU A 144 -26.87 -51.01 25.14
CA LEU A 144 -26.73 -50.72 26.58
C LEU A 144 -27.77 -51.42 27.45
N ASP A 145 -28.99 -51.62 26.93
CA ASP A 145 -30.06 -52.32 27.65
C ASP A 145 -29.87 -53.85 27.63
N ALA A 146 -29.16 -54.39 26.63
CA ALA A 146 -28.83 -55.83 26.53
C ALA A 146 -27.69 -56.31 27.44
N GLN A 147 -26.92 -55.38 28.06
CA GLN A 147 -25.86 -55.69 29.01
C GLN A 147 -26.28 -55.62 30.48
N LYS A 148 -27.58 -55.40 30.76
CA LYS A 148 -28.13 -55.28 32.13
C LYS A 148 -28.99 -56.47 32.59
N GLU A 149 -29.14 -57.50 31.77
CA GLU A 149 -29.66 -58.78 32.13
C GLU A 149 -28.52 -59.84 32.29
#